data_4961f29f32050c5c28d5d8c486bd5b00
#
_entry.id   4961f29f32050c5c28d5d8c486bd5b00
#
_cell.length_a   1.000
_cell.length_b   1.000
_cell.length_c   1.000
_cell.angle_alpha   90.00
_cell.angle_beta   90.00
_cell.angle_gamma   90.00
#
_symmetry.space_group_name_H-M   'P 1'
#
loop_
_entity.id
_entity.type
_entity.pdbx_description
1 polymer ?
#
loop_
_entity_poly.entity_id
_entity_poly.type
_entity_poly.pdbx_seq_one_letter_code
_entity_poly.pdbx_strand_id
1 'polypeptide(L)'
;AARKITIAISLVKNASRFEWFLEKATEIGVADIIPLLCERTERQHFRYDRMKGIVVSAMLQSQQTWLPVLHEPVKFENLKMMQFENALKLIAHCDETERTPFSNFQINQFQNSIILIGPEGDFTTTEINTAIAEGYKPVMLGETRLRTETAAVVAATLLCIT
;
A
#
# COMPACT_ATOMS: atom_id res chain seq x y z
N ALA A 1 -4.31 -14.50 16.53
CA ALA A 1 -4.98 -13.70 15.51
C ALA A 1 -4.05 -13.50 14.32
N ALA A 2 -4.63 -13.52 13.12
CA ALA A 2 -3.87 -13.30 11.90
C ALA A 2 -3.35 -11.85 11.86
N ARG A 3 -2.17 -11.68 11.30
CA ARG A 3 -1.60 -10.35 11.10
C ARG A 3 -2.43 -9.58 10.08
N LYS A 4 -2.64 -8.30 10.32
CA LYS A 4 -3.33 -7.41 9.39
C LYS A 4 -2.32 -6.62 8.57
N ILE A 5 -2.43 -6.73 7.27
CA ILE A 5 -1.56 -6.02 6.33
C ILE A 5 -2.39 -4.98 5.60
N THR A 6 -1.96 -3.73 5.67
CA THR A 6 -2.59 -2.60 5.00
C THR A 6 -1.67 -2.06 3.92
N ILE A 7 -2.19 -1.92 2.71
CA ILE A 7 -1.46 -1.28 1.60
C ILE A 7 -2.14 0.06 1.33
N ALA A 8 -1.41 1.14 1.56
CA ALA A 8 -1.86 2.49 1.20
C ALA A 8 -1.13 2.89 -0.08
N ILE A 9 -1.86 2.90 -1.17
CA ILE A 9 -1.30 3.01 -2.52
C ILE A 9 -1.91 4.18 -3.27
N SER A 10 -1.07 5.02 -3.87
CA SER A 10 -1.54 6.11 -4.73
C SER A 10 -2.37 5.56 -5.88
N LEU A 11 -3.41 6.30 -6.27
CA LEU A 11 -4.06 6.05 -7.53
C LEU A 11 -3.03 6.19 -8.65
N VAL A 12 -3.14 5.35 -9.66
CA VAL A 12 -2.27 5.38 -10.83
C VAL A 12 -3.04 5.92 -12.03
N LYS A 13 -2.30 6.43 -13.00
CA LYS A 13 -2.88 7.08 -14.17
C LYS A 13 -3.80 6.15 -14.96
N ASN A 14 -3.40 4.88 -15.09
CA ASN A 14 -4.19 3.87 -15.80
C ASN A 14 -5.02 3.07 -14.80
N ALA A 15 -6.34 3.26 -14.82
CA ALA A 15 -7.25 2.60 -13.89
C ALA A 15 -7.18 1.07 -13.96
N SER A 16 -6.94 0.48 -15.12
CA SER A 16 -6.87 -0.97 -15.24
C SER A 16 -5.67 -1.56 -14.50
N ARG A 17 -4.60 -0.80 -14.34
CA ARG A 17 -3.45 -1.24 -13.54
C ARG A 17 -3.78 -1.22 -12.05
N PHE A 18 -4.56 -0.25 -11.61
CA PHE A 18 -5.03 -0.23 -10.23
C PHE A 18 -5.98 -1.40 -9.97
N GLU A 19 -6.86 -1.71 -10.92
CA GLU A 19 -7.76 -2.86 -10.84
C GLU A 19 -6.97 -4.17 -10.75
N TRP A 20 -5.91 -4.30 -11.53
CA TRP A 20 -5.01 -5.44 -11.47
C TRP A 20 -4.39 -5.59 -10.07
N PHE A 21 -3.94 -4.48 -9.48
CA PHE A 21 -3.42 -4.50 -8.12
C PHE A 21 -4.47 -5.00 -7.12
N LEU A 22 -5.71 -4.49 -7.21
CA LEU A 22 -6.78 -4.90 -6.30
C LEU A 22 -7.02 -6.40 -6.36
N GLU A 23 -7.02 -6.95 -7.55
CA GLU A 23 -7.19 -8.38 -7.76
C GLU A 23 -6.06 -9.17 -7.09
N LYS A 24 -4.81 -8.78 -7.35
CA LYS A 24 -3.65 -9.49 -6.80
C LYS A 24 -3.55 -9.34 -5.28
N ALA A 25 -3.78 -8.15 -4.77
CA ALA A 25 -3.76 -7.91 -3.32
C ALA A 25 -4.79 -8.78 -2.59
N THR A 26 -5.97 -8.92 -3.18
CA THR A 26 -7.02 -9.77 -2.62
C THR A 26 -6.60 -11.23 -2.60
N GLU A 27 -6.04 -11.73 -3.69
CA GLU A 27 -5.55 -13.11 -3.78
C GLU A 27 -4.44 -13.39 -2.76
N ILE A 28 -3.57 -12.40 -2.52
CA ILE A 28 -2.43 -12.55 -1.61
C ILE A 28 -2.87 -12.52 -0.14
N GLY A 29 -3.98 -11.84 0.17
CA GLY A 29 -4.50 -11.80 1.53
C GLY A 29 -4.36 -10.47 2.26
N VAL A 30 -4.25 -9.36 1.53
CA VAL A 30 -4.22 -8.03 2.14
C VAL A 30 -5.54 -7.76 2.86
N ALA A 31 -5.46 -7.20 4.07
CA ALA A 31 -6.64 -6.94 4.89
C ALA A 31 -7.32 -5.61 4.55
N ASP A 32 -6.54 -4.56 4.34
CA ASP A 32 -7.04 -3.20 4.07
C ASP A 32 -6.30 -2.59 2.90
N ILE A 33 -7.05 -1.93 2.02
CA ILE A 33 -6.48 -1.20 0.89
C ILE A 33 -6.97 0.24 1.00
N ILE A 34 -6.02 1.17 1.09
CA ILE A 34 -6.28 2.61 1.21
C ILE A 34 -5.77 3.29 -0.05
N PRO A 35 -6.66 3.68 -0.98
CA PRO A 35 -6.22 4.50 -2.12
C PRO A 35 -5.74 5.86 -1.62
N LEU A 36 -4.57 6.32 -2.08
CA LEU A 36 -3.99 7.60 -1.68
C LEU A 36 -4.06 8.62 -2.78
N LEU A 37 -4.29 9.85 -2.38
CA LEU A 37 -4.15 11.04 -3.23
C LEU A 37 -2.94 11.81 -2.72
N CYS A 38 -1.80 11.61 -3.38
CA CYS A 38 -0.53 12.28 -3.08
C CYS A 38 -0.41 13.53 -3.93
N GLU A 39 0.58 14.38 -3.64
CA GLU A 39 0.79 15.60 -4.41
C GLU A 39 0.98 15.32 -5.90
N ARG A 40 1.73 14.27 -6.23
CA ARG A 40 2.01 13.90 -7.62
C ARG A 40 1.05 12.87 -8.21
N THR A 41 -0.06 12.61 -7.53
CA THR A 41 -1.08 11.71 -8.06
C THR A 41 -1.83 12.45 -9.19
N GLU A 42 -1.70 11.93 -10.40
CA GLU A 42 -2.31 12.57 -11.57
C GLU A 42 -3.80 12.29 -11.68
N ARG A 43 -4.20 11.05 -11.40
CA ARG A 43 -5.61 10.66 -11.47
C ARG A 43 -6.24 10.74 -10.09
N GLN A 44 -7.32 11.55 -9.97
CA GLN A 44 -8.04 11.70 -8.71
C GLN A 44 -9.44 11.07 -8.74
N HIS A 45 -9.90 10.66 -9.92
CA HIS A 45 -11.21 10.03 -10.06
C HIS A 45 -11.12 8.56 -9.66
N PHE A 46 -12.03 8.15 -8.77
CA PHE A 46 -12.06 6.78 -8.25
C PHE A 46 -13.50 6.26 -8.27
N ARG A 47 -13.73 5.21 -9.04
CA ARG A 47 -15.05 4.57 -9.14
C ARG A 47 -15.16 3.48 -8.08
N TYR A 48 -15.57 3.87 -6.88
CA TYR A 48 -15.58 2.97 -5.71
C TYR A 48 -16.36 1.68 -5.98
N ASP A 49 -17.58 1.80 -6.50
CA ASP A 49 -18.44 0.63 -6.70
C ASP A 49 -17.81 -0.38 -7.67
N ARG A 50 -17.19 0.11 -8.73
CA ARG A 50 -16.47 -0.75 -9.66
C ARG A 50 -15.29 -1.44 -8.99
N MET A 51 -14.49 -0.67 -8.26
CA MET A 51 -13.30 -1.20 -7.58
C MET A 51 -13.68 -2.21 -6.51
N LYS A 52 -14.74 -1.93 -5.76
CA LYS A 52 -15.28 -2.86 -4.77
C LYS A 52 -15.73 -4.17 -5.43
N GLY A 53 -16.36 -4.08 -6.59
CA GLY A 53 -16.77 -5.26 -7.36
C GLY A 53 -15.59 -6.13 -7.76
N ILE A 54 -14.46 -5.53 -8.11
CA ILE A 54 -13.25 -6.26 -8.46
C ILE A 54 -12.70 -7.02 -7.24
N VAL A 55 -12.69 -6.37 -6.08
CA VAL A 55 -12.25 -7.00 -4.83
C VAL A 55 -13.16 -8.19 -4.49
N VAL A 56 -14.47 -8.02 -4.59
CA VAL A 56 -15.43 -9.11 -4.32
C VAL A 56 -15.21 -10.29 -5.27
N SER A 57 -15.07 -10.00 -6.57
CA SER A 57 -14.83 -11.05 -7.56
C SER A 57 -13.53 -11.80 -7.30
N ALA A 58 -12.46 -11.08 -6.94
CA ALA A 58 -11.18 -11.70 -6.64
C ALA A 58 -11.26 -12.56 -5.38
N MET A 59 -12.00 -12.11 -4.37
CA MET A 59 -12.22 -12.91 -3.16
C MET A 59 -12.89 -14.22 -3.47
N LEU A 60 -13.97 -14.20 -4.27
CA LEU A 60 -14.70 -15.41 -4.65
C LEU A 60 -13.84 -16.32 -5.50
N GLN A 61 -13.10 -15.77 -6.45
CA GLN A 61 -12.24 -16.54 -7.35
C GLN A 61 -11.11 -17.24 -6.59
N SER A 62 -10.51 -16.58 -5.61
CA SER A 62 -9.39 -17.11 -4.83
C SER A 62 -9.83 -17.94 -3.63
N GLN A 63 -11.13 -18.06 -3.40
CA GLN A 63 -11.72 -18.82 -2.29
C GLN A 63 -11.27 -18.30 -0.92
N GLN A 64 -11.00 -16.99 -0.82
CA GLN A 64 -10.71 -16.35 0.46
C GLN A 64 -11.95 -16.36 1.35
N THR A 65 -11.73 -16.46 2.67
CA THR A 65 -12.81 -16.53 3.64
C THR A 65 -13.27 -15.17 4.15
N TRP A 66 -12.51 -14.10 3.84
CA TRP A 66 -12.89 -12.75 4.23
C TRP A 66 -12.66 -11.78 3.08
N LEU A 67 -13.39 -10.68 3.12
CA LEU A 67 -13.32 -9.63 2.13
C LEU A 67 -12.33 -8.55 2.61
N PRO A 68 -11.34 -8.18 1.79
CA PRO A 68 -10.52 -7.01 2.11
C PRO A 68 -11.38 -5.75 2.24
N VAL A 69 -10.99 -4.87 3.16
CA VAL A 69 -11.65 -3.58 3.30
C VAL A 69 -11.04 -2.61 2.29
N LEU A 70 -11.85 -2.17 1.34
CA LEU A 70 -11.45 -1.14 0.40
C LEU A 70 -11.97 0.20 0.91
N HIS A 71 -11.05 1.12 1.20
CA HIS A 71 -11.40 2.45 1.68
C HIS A 71 -11.66 3.40 0.51
N GLU A 72 -12.41 4.46 0.78
CA GLU A 72 -12.49 5.59 -0.14
C GLU A 72 -11.12 6.27 -0.21
N PRO A 73 -10.80 6.98 -1.30
CA PRO A 73 -9.51 7.66 -1.40
C PRO A 73 -9.27 8.63 -0.26
N VAL A 74 -8.06 8.64 0.25
CA VAL A 74 -7.62 9.49 1.36
C VAL A 74 -6.48 10.36 0.86
N LYS A 75 -6.55 11.66 1.14
CA LYS A 75 -5.42 12.55 0.87
C LYS A 75 -4.26 12.17 1.78
N PHE A 76 -3.05 12.19 1.24
CA PHE A 76 -1.85 11.84 1.99
C PHE A 76 -1.78 12.61 3.32
N GLU A 77 -2.07 13.89 3.30
CA GLU A 77 -2.03 14.74 4.49
C GLU A 77 -3.01 14.31 5.58
N ASN A 78 -4.09 13.59 5.22
CA ASN A 78 -5.09 13.11 6.15
C ASN A 78 -4.85 11.69 6.66
N LEU A 79 -3.83 11.03 6.15
CA LEU A 79 -3.51 9.65 6.54
C LEU A 79 -3.19 9.55 8.04
N LYS A 80 -2.58 10.59 8.61
CA LYS A 80 -2.24 10.65 10.04
C LYS A 80 -3.46 10.58 10.94
N MET A 81 -4.65 10.89 10.42
CA MET A 81 -5.90 10.81 11.19
C MET A 81 -6.38 9.37 11.35
N MET A 82 -5.84 8.46 10.56
CA MET A 82 -6.08 7.03 10.72
C MET A 82 -5.03 6.47 11.69
N GLN A 83 -5.49 5.82 12.75
CA GLN A 83 -4.58 5.33 13.78
C GLN A 83 -4.20 3.88 13.49
N PHE A 84 -2.90 3.64 13.47
CA PHE A 84 -2.35 2.29 13.27
C PHE A 84 -1.54 1.93 14.53
N GLU A 85 -2.21 1.37 15.54
CA GLU A 85 -1.57 1.02 16.80
C GLU A 85 -0.73 -0.24 16.66
N ASN A 86 0.44 -0.22 17.29
CA ASN A 86 1.38 -1.35 17.29
C ASN A 86 1.68 -1.87 15.89
N ALA A 87 1.73 -0.97 14.94
CA ALA A 87 1.97 -1.32 13.54
C ALA A 87 3.40 -1.05 13.13
N LEU A 88 3.92 -1.94 12.30
CA LEU A 88 5.11 -1.63 11.51
C LEU A 88 4.69 -0.69 10.39
N LYS A 89 5.26 0.51 10.37
CA LYS A 89 4.90 1.57 9.42
C LYS A 89 6.05 1.78 8.46
N LEU A 90 5.81 1.52 7.19
CA LEU A 90 6.82 1.55 6.14
C LEU A 90 6.42 2.50 5.02
N ILE A 91 7.42 3.13 4.39
CA ILE A 91 7.21 3.93 3.18
C ILE A 91 8.24 3.51 2.14
N ALA A 92 7.74 3.07 0.98
CA ALA A 92 8.57 2.70 -0.15
C ALA A 92 8.74 3.90 -1.08
N HIS A 93 9.97 4.32 -1.31
CA HIS A 93 10.25 5.43 -2.23
C HIS A 93 11.57 5.21 -2.94
N CYS A 94 11.78 5.96 -4.03
CA CYS A 94 12.96 5.83 -4.88
C CYS A 94 14.06 6.86 -4.58
N ASP A 95 13.84 7.75 -3.62
CA ASP A 95 14.83 8.74 -3.22
C ASP A 95 16.04 8.05 -2.59
N GLU A 96 17.24 8.58 -2.82
CA GLU A 96 18.48 7.99 -2.35
C GLU A 96 18.79 8.25 -0.87
N THR A 97 17.84 8.76 -0.11
CA THR A 97 17.97 8.87 1.34
C THR A 97 18.09 7.48 1.96
N GLU A 98 18.46 7.42 3.22
CA GLU A 98 18.65 6.14 3.92
C GLU A 98 17.40 5.27 3.82
N ARG A 99 17.52 4.20 3.03
CA ARG A 99 16.49 3.17 2.91
C ARG A 99 17.04 1.86 3.44
N THR A 100 16.23 1.16 4.20
CA THR A 100 16.60 -0.13 4.75
C THR A 100 16.02 -1.24 3.87
N PRO A 101 16.81 -2.28 3.54
CA PRO A 101 16.25 -3.43 2.84
C PRO A 101 15.10 -4.04 3.61
N PHE A 102 14.09 -4.50 2.90
CA PHE A 102 12.90 -5.08 3.51
C PHE A 102 13.24 -6.22 4.46
N SER A 103 14.24 -7.03 4.10
CA SER A 103 14.67 -8.18 4.90
C SER A 103 15.20 -7.81 6.28
N ASN A 104 15.57 -6.55 6.52
CA ASN A 104 16.08 -6.11 7.82
C ASN A 104 14.97 -5.86 8.85
N PHE A 105 13.70 -5.89 8.44
CA PHE A 105 12.58 -5.70 9.36
C PHE A 105 12.07 -7.02 9.87
N GLN A 106 11.75 -7.07 11.15
CA GLN A 106 11.18 -8.26 11.79
C GLN A 106 9.66 -8.16 11.74
N ILE A 107 9.10 -8.43 10.58
CA ILE A 107 7.69 -8.22 10.29
C ILE A 107 6.80 -9.07 11.19
N ASN A 108 7.20 -10.29 11.49
CA ASN A 108 6.42 -11.22 12.29
C ASN A 108 6.27 -10.80 13.74
N GLN A 109 7.01 -9.79 14.21
CA GLN A 109 6.86 -9.25 15.54
C GLN A 109 5.67 -8.28 15.66
N PHE A 110 5.11 -7.86 14.54
CA PHE A 110 4.04 -6.87 14.52
C PHE A 110 2.71 -7.54 14.17
N GLN A 111 1.67 -7.21 14.94
CA GLN A 111 0.31 -7.64 14.65
C GLN A 111 -0.22 -6.99 13.37
N ASN A 112 0.16 -5.73 13.15
CA ASN A 112 -0.29 -4.94 12.02
C ASN A 112 0.91 -4.35 11.29
N SER A 113 0.80 -4.25 9.98
CA SER A 113 1.80 -3.54 9.16
C SER A 113 1.08 -2.70 8.12
N ILE A 114 1.62 -1.51 7.87
CA ILE A 114 1.14 -0.64 6.79
C ILE A 114 2.33 -0.18 5.97
N ILE A 115 2.17 -0.19 4.65
CA ILE A 115 3.17 0.35 3.74
C ILE A 115 2.53 1.37 2.80
N LEU A 116 3.23 2.48 2.61
CA LEU A 116 2.83 3.56 1.71
C LEU A 116 3.56 3.40 0.38
N ILE A 117 2.79 3.38 -0.71
CA ILE A 117 3.31 3.25 -2.08
C ILE A 117 2.88 4.50 -2.85
N GLY A 118 3.84 5.25 -3.38
CA GLY A 118 3.59 6.51 -4.05
C GLY A 118 3.18 6.37 -5.51
N PRO A 119 2.82 7.51 -6.13
CA PRO A 119 2.44 7.56 -7.54
C PRO A 119 3.63 7.35 -8.46
N GLU A 120 3.38 7.40 -9.77
CA GLU A 120 4.42 7.19 -10.78
C GLU A 120 5.58 8.18 -10.65
N GLY A 121 5.28 9.42 -10.23
CA GLY A 121 6.31 10.45 -9.97
C GLY A 121 6.92 10.39 -8.57
N ASP A 122 6.58 9.37 -7.78
CA ASP A 122 7.02 9.17 -6.40
C ASP A 122 6.40 10.19 -5.42
N PHE A 123 6.67 9.99 -4.14
CA PHE A 123 6.33 10.97 -3.11
C PHE A 123 7.23 12.19 -3.25
N THR A 124 6.73 13.34 -2.84
CA THR A 124 7.60 14.53 -2.70
C THR A 124 8.49 14.36 -1.47
N THR A 125 9.58 15.12 -1.43
CA THR A 125 10.46 15.14 -0.26
C THR A 125 9.68 15.53 0.99
N THR A 126 8.76 16.49 0.88
CA THR A 126 7.92 16.90 2.00
C THR A 126 7.06 15.77 2.52
N GLU A 127 6.44 15.00 1.61
CA GLU A 127 5.63 13.85 1.99
C GLU A 127 6.46 12.78 2.69
N ILE A 128 7.65 12.49 2.16
CA ILE A 128 8.56 11.51 2.77
C ILE A 128 8.94 11.96 4.18
N ASN A 129 9.31 13.22 4.35
CA ASN A 129 9.70 13.75 5.66
C ASN A 129 8.53 13.73 6.64
N THR A 130 7.32 14.05 6.18
CA THR A 130 6.12 13.98 7.00
C THR A 130 5.86 12.55 7.46
N ALA A 131 5.98 11.58 6.57
CA ALA A 131 5.81 10.18 6.91
C ALA A 131 6.85 9.73 7.94
N ILE A 132 8.10 10.09 7.76
CA ILE A 132 9.17 9.75 8.70
C ILE A 132 8.87 10.34 10.08
N ALA A 133 8.40 11.59 10.13
CA ALA A 133 8.03 12.24 11.39
C ALA A 133 6.86 11.52 12.08
N GLU A 134 5.98 10.87 11.31
CA GLU A 134 4.86 10.09 11.82
C GLU A 134 5.25 8.65 12.17
N GLY A 135 6.53 8.30 12.08
CA GLY A 135 7.02 6.98 12.46
C GLY A 135 7.15 5.97 11.33
N TYR A 136 6.93 6.40 10.08
CA TYR A 136 7.16 5.53 8.93
C TYR A 136 8.65 5.39 8.66
N LYS A 137 9.08 4.19 8.32
CA LYS A 137 10.48 3.89 8.04
C LYS A 137 10.65 3.67 6.55
N PRO A 138 11.61 4.35 5.90
CA PRO A 138 11.90 4.14 4.49
C PRO A 138 12.37 2.71 4.24
N VAL A 139 11.83 2.08 3.20
CA VAL A 139 12.17 0.70 2.87
C VAL A 139 12.43 0.56 1.38
N MET A 140 13.36 -0.35 1.05
CA MET A 140 13.68 -0.75 -0.31
C MET A 140 12.95 -2.06 -0.63
N LEU A 141 12.19 -2.08 -1.73
CA LEU A 141 11.49 -3.29 -2.18
C LEU A 141 12.30 -4.10 -3.19
N GLY A 142 13.46 -3.59 -3.59
CA GLY A 142 14.34 -4.20 -4.55
C GLY A 142 15.29 -3.15 -5.09
N GLU A 143 16.21 -3.56 -5.96
CA GLU A 143 17.21 -2.66 -6.53
C GLU A 143 16.70 -1.92 -7.77
N THR A 144 15.68 -2.46 -8.45
CA THR A 144 15.12 -1.86 -9.65
C THR A 144 13.94 -0.97 -9.30
N ARG A 145 13.72 0.05 -10.13
CA ARG A 145 12.57 0.93 -9.98
C ARG A 145 11.32 0.22 -10.49
N LEU A 146 10.37 0.01 -9.61
CA LEU A 146 9.12 -0.67 -9.92
C LEU A 146 8.01 0.34 -10.21
N ARG A 147 7.06 -0.04 -11.07
CA ARG A 147 5.82 0.72 -11.21
C ARG A 147 5.03 0.64 -9.91
N THR A 148 4.20 1.63 -9.65
CA THR A 148 3.40 1.73 -8.44
C THR A 148 2.64 0.43 -8.13
N GLU A 149 1.90 -0.09 -9.09
CA GLU A 149 1.12 -1.31 -8.89
C GLU A 149 2.00 -2.53 -8.67
N THR A 150 3.15 -2.60 -9.33
CA THR A 150 4.11 -3.70 -9.13
C THR A 150 4.73 -3.62 -7.74
N ALA A 151 5.15 -2.43 -7.33
CA ALA A 151 5.71 -2.21 -5.99
C ALA A 151 4.71 -2.64 -4.92
N ALA A 152 3.45 -2.30 -5.10
CA ALA A 152 2.41 -2.65 -4.15
C ALA A 152 2.18 -4.16 -4.07
N VAL A 153 2.20 -4.87 -5.19
CA VAL A 153 2.07 -6.35 -5.20
C VAL A 153 3.29 -7.00 -4.54
N VAL A 154 4.50 -6.49 -4.82
CA VAL A 154 5.71 -6.99 -4.16
C VAL A 154 5.61 -6.79 -2.65
N ALA A 155 5.22 -5.60 -2.22
CA ALA A 155 5.05 -5.30 -0.80
C ALA A 155 4.01 -6.22 -0.14
N ALA A 156 2.87 -6.42 -0.80
CA ALA A 156 1.83 -7.30 -0.30
C ALA A 156 2.36 -8.73 -0.12
N THR A 157 3.09 -9.23 -1.10
CA THR A 157 3.68 -10.57 -1.06
C THR A 157 4.66 -10.70 0.10
N LEU A 158 5.57 -9.74 0.23
CA LEU A 158 6.57 -9.78 1.29
C LEU A 158 5.94 -9.69 2.69
N LEU A 159 4.92 -8.86 2.86
CA LEU A 159 4.28 -8.68 4.16
C LEU A 159 3.34 -9.82 4.53
N CYS A 160 2.59 -10.35 3.58
CA CYS A 160 1.60 -11.38 3.86
C CYS A 160 2.20 -12.79 4.00
N ILE A 161 3.31 -13.06 3.30
CA ILE A 161 3.87 -14.42 3.23
C ILE A 161 5.00 -14.63 4.24
N THR A 162 5.57 -13.56 4.75
CA THR A 162 6.72 -13.67 5.69
C THR A 162 6.32 -14.05 7.10
#